data_9f5eb13920dac78467cfd6d4d33d3655
#
_entry.id   9f5eb13920dac78467cfd6d4d33d3655
#
_cell.length_a   1.000
_cell.length_b   1.000
_cell.length_c   1.000
_cell.angle_alpha   90.00
_cell.angle_beta   90.00
_cell.angle_gamma   90.00
#
_symmetry.space_group_name_H-M   'P 1'
#
loop_
_entity.id
_entity.type
_entity.pdbx_description
1 polymer ?
#
loop_
_entity_poly.entity_id
_entity_poly.type
_entity_poly.pdbx_seq_one_letter_code
_entity_poly.pdbx_strand_id
1 'polypeptide(L)'
;MSGGGGLLEGFLSSQRGRMADSLIPEASRRGRLLDLGCGEHHRFLKSTRFAEKYGLDRLAERTGRSDAPQAIMRLDHDIETVERLPFDDDYFDVVTMLAVFEHIEPVRLATLVPEIRRLLKPGGVFILTTPAVWTDGLLRMLATLRVVDPAMIAEHKDAYSHAKIAAILRRGGFEASQTRFGYFELFMNVWATATK
;
A
#
# COMPACT_ATOMS: atom_id res chain seq x y z
N MET A 1 14.08 23.51 12.15
CA MET A 1 14.27 22.46 13.17
C MET A 1 13.19 21.40 12.92
N SER A 2 13.49 20.42 12.06
CA SER A 2 12.53 19.40 11.58
C SER A 2 13.11 17.99 11.80
N GLY A 3 13.32 17.61 13.06
CA GLY A 3 13.97 16.35 13.41
C GLY A 3 13.09 15.27 14.07
N GLY A 4 11.84 15.56 14.37
CA GLY A 4 10.98 14.61 15.11
C GLY A 4 10.09 13.72 14.26
N GLY A 5 9.65 14.18 13.08
CA GLY A 5 8.75 13.42 12.19
C GLY A 5 9.42 12.20 11.54
N GLY A 6 10.66 12.33 11.13
CA GLY A 6 11.33 11.29 10.34
C GLY A 6 11.61 9.96 11.07
N LEU A 7 11.86 9.98 12.38
CA LEU A 7 12.13 8.75 13.15
C LEU A 7 10.85 7.95 13.43
N LEU A 8 9.77 8.62 13.81
CA LEU A 8 8.48 7.99 14.06
C LEU A 8 7.88 7.43 12.76
N GLU A 9 7.93 8.22 11.67
CA GLU A 9 7.49 7.80 10.35
C GLU A 9 8.29 6.58 9.85
N GLY A 10 9.61 6.58 10.05
CA GLY A 10 10.48 5.46 9.73
C GLY A 10 10.11 4.20 10.52
N PHE A 11 9.79 4.34 11.81
CA PHE A 11 9.35 3.23 12.67
C PHE A 11 8.00 2.68 12.20
N LEU A 12 6.98 3.51 12.01
CA LEU A 12 5.65 3.10 11.54
C LEU A 12 5.71 2.45 10.14
N SER A 13 6.49 3.01 9.23
CA SER A 13 6.73 2.40 7.90
C SER A 13 7.37 1.02 8.01
N SER A 14 8.32 0.83 8.94
CA SER A 14 8.95 -0.47 9.20
C SER A 14 7.96 -1.49 9.76
N GLN A 15 7.08 -1.10 10.67
CA GLN A 15 6.06 -1.99 11.22
C GLN A 15 5.04 -2.42 10.16
N ARG A 16 4.58 -1.49 9.32
CA ARG A 16 3.72 -1.80 8.16
C ARG A 16 4.39 -2.77 7.21
N GLY A 17 5.66 -2.54 6.89
CA GLY A 17 6.44 -3.43 6.03
C GLY A 17 6.56 -4.84 6.61
N ARG A 18 6.83 -4.96 7.91
CA ARG A 18 6.89 -6.27 8.60
C ARG A 18 5.54 -6.98 8.60
N MET A 19 4.45 -6.26 8.84
CA MET A 19 3.11 -6.82 8.77
C MET A 19 2.83 -7.34 7.36
N ALA A 20 3.02 -6.53 6.32
CA ALA A 20 2.85 -6.94 4.94
C ALA A 20 3.71 -8.16 4.59
N ASP A 21 4.98 -8.16 4.99
CA ASP A 21 5.91 -9.27 4.74
C ASP A 21 5.44 -10.58 5.39
N SER A 22 4.85 -10.52 6.61
CA SER A 22 4.30 -11.69 7.31
C SER A 22 3.07 -12.30 6.64
N LEU A 23 2.36 -11.53 5.80
CA LEU A 23 1.18 -11.98 5.08
C LEU A 23 1.52 -12.60 3.71
N ILE A 24 2.78 -12.49 3.26
CA ILE A 24 3.22 -13.01 1.96
C ILE A 24 3.44 -14.51 2.05
N PRO A 25 2.79 -15.32 1.19
CA PRO A 25 3.06 -16.75 1.09
C PRO A 25 4.53 -17.01 0.72
N GLU A 26 5.20 -17.93 1.40
CA GLU A 26 6.62 -18.21 1.14
C GLU A 26 6.87 -18.67 -0.32
N ALA A 27 5.92 -19.42 -0.89
CA ALA A 27 6.00 -19.87 -2.28
C ALA A 27 6.06 -18.69 -3.29
N SER A 28 5.39 -17.58 -2.98
CA SER A 28 5.34 -16.38 -3.85
C SER A 28 6.67 -15.64 -3.92
N ARG A 29 7.58 -15.84 -2.97
CA ARG A 29 8.86 -15.13 -2.89
C ARG A 29 9.83 -15.46 -4.04
N ARG A 30 9.60 -16.55 -4.74
CA ARG A 30 10.34 -16.93 -5.96
C ARG A 30 9.83 -16.24 -7.22
N GLY A 31 8.77 -15.46 -7.10
CA GLY A 31 8.10 -14.74 -8.19
C GLY A 31 8.34 -13.24 -8.16
N ARG A 32 7.32 -12.50 -8.56
CA ARG A 32 7.32 -11.05 -8.76
C ARG A 32 6.46 -10.33 -7.75
N LEU A 33 7.01 -9.30 -7.14
CA LEU A 33 6.31 -8.36 -6.25
C LEU A 33 6.19 -7.00 -6.93
N LEU A 34 4.98 -6.43 -6.91
CA LEU A 34 4.74 -5.02 -7.22
C LEU A 34 4.30 -4.28 -5.96
N ASP A 35 4.96 -3.15 -5.66
CA ASP A 35 4.56 -2.23 -4.58
C ASP A 35 4.02 -0.93 -5.17
N LEU A 36 2.71 -0.70 -5.03
CA LEU A 36 2.02 0.50 -5.51
C LEU A 36 2.09 1.59 -4.43
N GLY A 37 2.65 2.76 -4.78
CA GLY A 37 2.94 3.81 -3.83
C GLY A 37 4.16 3.48 -2.96
N CYS A 38 5.25 2.98 -3.59
CA CYS A 38 6.44 2.49 -2.89
C CYS A 38 7.27 3.58 -2.18
N GLY A 39 6.95 4.87 -2.39
CA GLY A 39 7.67 6.01 -1.86
C GLY A 39 9.09 6.16 -2.40
N GLU A 40 9.71 7.30 -2.13
CA GLU A 40 11.08 7.59 -2.61
C GLU A 40 12.12 6.61 -2.07
N HIS A 41 11.97 6.17 -0.83
CA HIS A 41 12.97 5.36 -0.14
C HIS A 41 12.84 3.85 -0.36
N HIS A 42 11.73 3.39 -0.98
CA HIS A 42 11.46 1.96 -1.27
C HIS A 42 11.69 1.06 -0.05
N ARG A 43 11.30 1.51 1.15
CA ARG A 43 11.64 0.85 2.43
C ARG A 43 11.19 -0.60 2.46
N PHE A 44 9.95 -0.86 2.05
CA PHE A 44 9.40 -2.21 2.00
C PHE A 44 10.15 -3.08 0.97
N LEU A 45 10.33 -2.60 -0.26
CA LEU A 45 11.03 -3.34 -1.30
C LEU A 45 12.49 -3.66 -0.95
N LYS A 46 13.14 -2.78 -0.17
CA LYS A 46 14.51 -3.01 0.33
C LYS A 46 14.57 -4.09 1.41
N SER A 47 13.53 -4.19 2.25
CA SER A 47 13.49 -5.10 3.40
C SER A 47 12.95 -6.48 3.09
N THR A 48 12.08 -6.62 2.07
CA THR A 48 11.47 -7.90 1.69
C THR A 48 12.33 -8.69 0.70
N ARG A 49 12.17 -10.01 0.68
CA ARG A 49 12.86 -10.92 -0.25
C ARG A 49 11.93 -11.41 -1.34
N PHE A 50 12.29 -11.12 -2.60
CA PHE A 50 11.64 -11.62 -3.81
C PHE A 50 12.66 -11.83 -4.92
N ALA A 51 12.35 -12.69 -5.90
CA ALA A 51 13.21 -12.86 -7.07
C ALA A 51 13.24 -11.58 -7.92
N GLU A 52 12.08 -10.97 -8.16
CA GLU A 52 11.94 -9.73 -8.89
C GLU A 52 11.07 -8.74 -8.11
N LYS A 53 11.48 -7.48 -8.02
CA LYS A 53 10.80 -6.43 -7.28
C LYS A 53 10.55 -5.21 -8.15
N TYR A 54 9.32 -4.76 -8.16
CA TYR A 54 8.84 -3.61 -8.91
C TYR A 54 8.24 -2.59 -7.95
N GLY A 55 8.58 -1.33 -8.14
CA GLY A 55 7.99 -0.21 -7.41
C GLY A 55 7.36 0.76 -8.38
N LEU A 56 6.12 1.15 -8.12
CA LEU A 56 5.41 2.16 -8.88
C LEU A 56 5.00 3.29 -7.96
N ASP A 57 5.44 4.51 -8.32
CA ASP A 57 5.11 5.73 -7.60
C ASP A 57 5.25 6.92 -8.53
N ARG A 58 4.63 8.04 -8.18
CA ARG A 58 4.89 9.33 -8.79
C ARG A 58 6.31 9.78 -8.45
N LEU A 59 7.18 9.96 -9.44
CA LEU A 59 8.47 10.61 -9.22
C LEU A 59 8.22 12.06 -8.82
N ALA A 60 8.53 12.40 -7.57
CA ALA A 60 8.75 13.81 -7.27
C ALA A 60 9.93 14.29 -8.11
N GLU A 61 9.77 15.43 -8.81
CA GLU A 61 10.77 16.05 -9.73
C GLU A 61 12.15 16.35 -9.08
N ARG A 62 12.40 15.90 -7.89
CA ARG A 62 13.43 16.42 -6.98
C ARG A 62 14.67 15.58 -6.77
N THR A 63 14.90 14.44 -7.41
CA THR A 63 16.23 13.83 -7.31
C THR A 63 16.61 13.06 -8.55
N GLY A 64 17.53 13.59 -9.34
CA GLY A 64 18.17 12.95 -10.50
C GLY A 64 19.11 11.79 -10.14
N ARG A 65 18.89 11.10 -9.01
CA ARG A 65 19.56 9.86 -8.62
C ARG A 65 18.57 8.93 -7.94
N SER A 66 18.24 7.85 -8.62
CA SER A 66 17.53 6.74 -7.99
C SER A 66 18.50 6.03 -7.03
N ASP A 67 18.30 6.19 -5.72
CA ASP A 67 18.98 5.38 -4.68
C ASP A 67 18.41 3.96 -4.58
N ALA A 68 17.59 3.55 -5.57
CA ALA A 68 17.07 2.20 -5.63
C ALA A 68 18.21 1.21 -5.89
N PRO A 69 18.34 0.12 -5.11
CA PRO A 69 19.24 -0.97 -5.45
C PRO A 69 18.95 -1.46 -6.88
N GLN A 70 19.96 -1.86 -7.62
CA GLN A 70 19.84 -2.37 -9.01
C GLN A 70 18.81 -3.50 -9.18
N ALA A 71 18.40 -4.13 -8.07
CA ALA A 71 17.42 -5.23 -8.04
C ALA A 71 15.94 -4.75 -7.95
N ILE A 72 15.65 -3.42 -7.98
CA ILE A 72 14.29 -2.90 -7.92
C ILE A 72 14.01 -2.14 -9.21
N MET A 73 13.06 -2.64 -10.01
CA MET A 73 12.56 -1.93 -11.20
C MET A 73 11.54 -0.88 -10.78
N ARG A 74 11.88 0.38 -11.00
CA ARG A 74 11.02 1.53 -10.68
C ARG A 74 10.34 2.07 -11.91
N LEU A 75 9.01 2.32 -11.79
CA LEU A 75 8.22 2.98 -12.82
C LEU A 75 7.64 4.28 -12.26
N ASP A 76 7.75 5.32 -13.08
CA ASP A 76 7.14 6.62 -12.80
C ASP A 76 5.72 6.63 -13.37
N HIS A 77 4.75 6.38 -12.52
CA HIS A 77 3.35 6.43 -12.90
C HIS A 77 2.50 6.90 -11.72
N ASP A 78 1.60 7.82 -12.02
CA ASP A 78 0.58 8.24 -11.07
C ASP A 78 -0.58 7.25 -11.08
N ILE A 79 -0.70 6.46 -10.00
CA ILE A 79 -1.78 5.48 -9.84
C ILE A 79 -3.18 6.11 -9.80
N GLU A 80 -3.29 7.42 -9.57
CA GLU A 80 -4.56 8.14 -9.58
C GLU A 80 -5.04 8.46 -11.01
N THR A 81 -4.15 8.60 -11.96
CA THR A 81 -4.49 9.07 -13.33
C THR A 81 -4.37 8.00 -14.40
N VAL A 82 -3.54 6.98 -14.19
CA VAL A 82 -3.31 5.93 -15.17
C VAL A 82 -4.50 5.00 -15.32
N GLU A 83 -5.08 4.89 -16.51
CA GLU A 83 -6.22 4.01 -16.77
C GLU A 83 -5.83 2.52 -16.70
N ARG A 84 -4.66 2.18 -17.23
CA ARG A 84 -4.13 0.82 -17.24
C ARG A 84 -2.66 0.83 -16.80
N LEU A 85 -2.32 -0.03 -15.85
CA LEU A 85 -0.95 -0.20 -15.40
C LEU A 85 -0.09 -0.88 -16.48
N PRO A 86 1.18 -0.48 -16.67
CA PRO A 86 2.02 -0.88 -17.80
C PRO A 86 2.63 -2.28 -17.63
N PHE A 87 1.80 -3.25 -17.29
CA PHE A 87 2.20 -4.64 -17.11
C PHE A 87 1.17 -5.57 -17.76
N ASP A 88 1.62 -6.77 -18.12
CA ASP A 88 0.77 -7.83 -18.67
C ASP A 88 -0.19 -8.40 -17.63
N ASP A 89 -1.24 -9.08 -18.10
CA ASP A 89 -2.14 -9.87 -17.28
C ASP A 89 -1.35 -11.01 -16.62
N ASP A 90 -1.76 -11.42 -15.41
CA ASP A 90 -1.17 -12.56 -14.70
C ASP A 90 0.36 -12.47 -14.50
N TYR A 91 0.87 -11.26 -14.25
CA TYR A 91 2.31 -11.02 -14.20
C TYR A 91 2.91 -11.14 -12.80
N PHE A 92 2.18 -10.73 -11.75
CA PHE A 92 2.67 -10.65 -10.38
C PHE A 92 2.15 -11.78 -9.50
N ASP A 93 3.01 -12.27 -8.62
CA ASP A 93 2.64 -13.21 -7.55
C ASP A 93 2.06 -12.47 -6.35
N VAL A 94 2.55 -11.25 -6.07
CA VAL A 94 2.06 -10.37 -5.01
C VAL A 94 2.02 -8.93 -5.50
N VAL A 95 0.93 -8.23 -5.15
CA VAL A 95 0.82 -6.76 -5.26
C VAL A 95 0.59 -6.20 -3.87
N THR A 96 1.33 -5.15 -3.50
CA THR A 96 1.17 -4.46 -2.22
C THR A 96 0.74 -3.01 -2.40
N MET A 97 0.01 -2.47 -1.42
CA MET A 97 -0.42 -1.08 -1.33
C MET A 97 -0.41 -0.67 0.15
N LEU A 98 0.70 -0.10 0.62
CA LEU A 98 0.97 0.08 2.04
C LEU A 98 0.82 1.55 2.45
N ALA A 99 -0.27 1.89 3.18
CA ALA A 99 -0.66 3.24 3.55
C ALA A 99 -0.78 4.19 2.33
N VAL A 100 -1.46 3.72 1.32
CA VAL A 100 -1.74 4.44 0.07
C VAL A 100 -3.24 4.46 -0.20
N PHE A 101 -3.96 3.41 0.21
CA PHE A 101 -5.37 3.20 -0.08
C PHE A 101 -6.25 4.36 0.40
N GLU A 102 -5.92 4.99 1.53
CA GLU A 102 -6.59 6.15 2.10
C GLU A 102 -6.41 7.45 1.31
N HIS A 103 -5.39 7.51 0.47
CA HIS A 103 -5.10 8.67 -0.37
C HIS A 103 -5.79 8.60 -1.74
N ILE A 104 -6.32 7.43 -2.11
CA ILE A 104 -6.98 7.23 -3.40
C ILE A 104 -8.48 7.53 -3.29
N GLU A 105 -9.00 8.30 -4.25
CA GLU A 105 -10.42 8.57 -4.34
C GLU A 105 -11.24 7.27 -4.50
N PRO A 106 -12.40 7.11 -3.82
CA PRO A 106 -13.21 5.90 -3.92
C PRO A 106 -13.62 5.54 -5.34
N VAL A 107 -13.87 6.54 -6.19
CA VAL A 107 -14.19 6.33 -7.61
C VAL A 107 -13.00 5.71 -8.35
N ARG A 108 -11.79 6.11 -7.99
CA ARG A 108 -10.56 5.58 -8.59
C ARG A 108 -10.26 4.16 -8.12
N LEU A 109 -10.51 3.85 -6.85
CA LEU A 109 -10.39 2.48 -6.34
C LEU A 109 -11.30 1.50 -7.10
N ALA A 110 -12.45 1.95 -7.59
CA ALA A 110 -13.35 1.11 -8.38
C ALA A 110 -12.75 0.67 -9.73
N THR A 111 -11.78 1.38 -10.27
CA THR A 111 -11.03 1.03 -11.48
C THR A 111 -9.68 0.40 -11.19
N LEU A 112 -9.01 0.84 -10.14
CA LEU A 112 -7.68 0.37 -9.77
C LEU A 112 -7.70 -1.06 -9.21
N VAL A 113 -8.69 -1.43 -8.40
CA VAL A 113 -8.76 -2.78 -7.80
C VAL A 113 -9.00 -3.89 -8.84
N PRO A 114 -9.90 -3.73 -9.84
CA PRO A 114 -9.96 -4.66 -10.99
C PRO A 114 -8.63 -4.77 -11.74
N GLU A 115 -7.92 -3.66 -11.90
CA GLU A 115 -6.63 -3.62 -12.58
C GLU A 115 -5.56 -4.38 -11.77
N ILE A 116 -5.50 -4.19 -10.45
CA ILE A 116 -4.64 -4.98 -9.56
C ILE A 116 -4.94 -6.48 -9.71
N ARG A 117 -6.23 -6.85 -9.76
CA ARG A 117 -6.65 -8.22 -9.95
C ARG A 117 -6.22 -8.77 -11.32
N ARG A 118 -6.28 -7.96 -12.38
CA ARG A 118 -5.78 -8.33 -13.71
C ARG A 118 -4.30 -8.69 -13.67
N LEU A 119 -3.50 -7.87 -12.99
CA LEU A 119 -2.05 -8.05 -12.87
C LEU A 119 -1.64 -9.28 -12.07
N LEU A 120 -2.45 -9.70 -11.09
CA LEU A 120 -2.16 -10.86 -10.29
C LEU A 120 -2.33 -12.15 -11.09
N LYS A 121 -1.39 -13.08 -10.91
CA LYS A 121 -1.53 -14.47 -11.37
C LYS A 121 -2.70 -15.16 -10.66
N PRO A 122 -3.26 -16.24 -11.23
CA PRO A 122 -4.13 -17.14 -10.50
C PRO A 122 -3.43 -17.61 -9.20
N GLY A 123 -4.10 -17.43 -8.05
CA GLY A 123 -3.52 -17.67 -6.73
C GLY A 123 -2.59 -16.56 -6.20
N GLY A 124 -2.37 -15.50 -6.95
CA GLY A 124 -1.61 -14.32 -6.54
C GLY A 124 -2.37 -13.51 -5.48
N VAL A 125 -1.65 -12.77 -4.64
CA VAL A 125 -2.20 -12.11 -3.46
C VAL A 125 -2.04 -10.60 -3.54
N PHE A 126 -3.15 -9.87 -3.36
CA PHE A 126 -3.15 -8.45 -3.07
C PHE A 126 -3.09 -8.22 -1.55
N ILE A 127 -2.18 -7.37 -1.08
CA ILE A 127 -2.02 -7.01 0.33
C ILE A 127 -2.11 -5.49 0.44
N LEU A 128 -2.99 -5.00 1.30
CA LEU A 128 -3.09 -3.57 1.60
C LEU A 128 -3.03 -3.30 3.10
N THR A 129 -2.56 -2.09 3.45
CA THR A 129 -2.67 -1.55 4.80
C THR A 129 -3.22 -0.13 4.73
N THR A 130 -4.04 0.24 5.71
CA THR A 130 -4.63 1.58 5.82
C THR A 130 -4.93 1.90 7.29
N PRO A 131 -4.97 3.18 7.73
CA PRO A 131 -5.41 3.53 9.07
C PRO A 131 -6.82 3.03 9.37
N ALA A 132 -7.07 2.63 10.60
CA ALA A 132 -8.40 2.25 11.05
C ALA A 132 -9.30 3.50 11.17
N VAL A 133 -10.60 3.36 10.91
CA VAL A 133 -11.58 4.48 10.92
C VAL A 133 -11.53 5.31 12.21
N TRP A 134 -11.37 4.67 13.37
CA TRP A 134 -11.35 5.36 14.65
C TRP A 134 -10.06 6.17 14.90
N THR A 135 -8.96 5.83 14.22
CA THR A 135 -7.68 6.55 14.33
C THR A 135 -7.77 7.95 13.76
N ASP A 136 -8.63 8.21 12.79
CA ASP A 136 -8.82 9.56 12.23
C ASP A 136 -9.31 10.54 13.32
N GLY A 137 -10.26 10.14 14.16
CA GLY A 137 -10.72 10.92 15.30
C GLY A 137 -9.63 11.18 16.34
N LEU A 138 -8.81 10.18 16.66
CA LEU A 138 -7.68 10.30 17.56
C LEU A 138 -6.60 11.25 17.00
N LEU A 139 -6.25 11.09 15.73
CA LEU A 139 -5.26 11.94 15.06
C LEU A 139 -5.72 13.40 15.00
N ARG A 140 -7.00 13.67 14.70
CA ARG A 140 -7.58 15.02 14.72
C ARG A 140 -7.52 15.64 16.12
N MET A 141 -7.81 14.85 17.15
CA MET A 141 -7.67 15.30 18.54
C MET A 141 -6.21 15.63 18.89
N LEU A 142 -5.26 14.76 18.52
CA LEU A 142 -3.83 14.99 18.73
C LEU A 142 -3.29 16.18 17.92
N ALA A 143 -3.80 16.42 16.73
CA ALA A 143 -3.47 17.60 15.93
C ALA A 143 -3.98 18.89 16.59
N THR A 144 -5.19 18.86 17.17
CA THR A 144 -5.73 20.00 17.94
C THR A 144 -4.85 20.33 19.16
N LEU A 145 -4.25 19.29 19.76
CA LEU A 145 -3.29 19.43 20.86
C LEU A 145 -1.86 19.74 20.39
N ARG A 146 -1.64 19.92 19.07
CA ARG A 146 -0.33 20.17 18.45
C ARG A 146 0.72 19.08 18.70
N VAL A 147 0.29 17.84 18.96
CA VAL A 147 1.16 16.67 19.15
C VAL A 147 1.52 16.04 17.81
N VAL A 148 0.66 16.20 16.80
CA VAL A 148 0.85 15.68 15.43
C VAL A 148 0.63 16.83 14.43
N ASP A 149 1.35 16.82 13.31
CA ASP A 149 1.20 17.80 12.25
C ASP A 149 -0.17 17.66 11.57
N PRO A 150 -1.02 18.71 11.56
CA PRO A 150 -2.32 18.69 10.90
C PRO A 150 -2.25 18.37 9.39
N ALA A 151 -1.14 18.69 8.73
CA ALA A 151 -0.94 18.43 7.30
C ALA A 151 -0.99 16.93 6.98
N MET A 152 -0.50 16.07 7.88
CA MET A 152 -0.54 14.60 7.70
C MET A 152 -1.97 14.04 7.65
N ILE A 153 -2.94 14.74 8.25
CA ILE A 153 -4.34 14.30 8.31
C ILE A 153 -5.13 14.83 7.11
N ALA A 154 -4.74 16.01 6.60
CA ALA A 154 -5.44 16.67 5.49
C ALA A 154 -5.36 15.89 4.17
N GLU A 155 -4.39 15.00 4.02
CA GLU A 155 -4.18 14.17 2.82
C GLU A 155 -5.07 12.91 2.77
N HIS A 156 -5.75 12.55 3.89
CA HIS A 156 -6.67 11.40 3.91
C HIS A 156 -7.99 11.77 3.21
N LYS A 157 -8.25 11.14 2.07
CA LYS A 157 -9.48 11.37 1.30
C LYS A 157 -10.68 10.60 1.86
N ASP A 158 -10.43 9.49 2.55
CA ASP A 158 -11.49 8.66 3.13
C ASP A 158 -10.98 7.77 4.29
N ALA A 159 -11.92 7.33 5.14
CA ALA A 159 -11.64 6.38 6.22
C ALA A 159 -12.27 5.02 5.88
N TYR A 160 -11.48 3.94 5.98
CA TYR A 160 -11.85 2.62 5.52
C TYR A 160 -12.09 1.62 6.65
N SER A 161 -13.35 1.19 6.82
CA SER A 161 -13.70 0.03 7.66
C SER A 161 -13.46 -1.27 6.89
N HIS A 162 -13.35 -2.41 7.61
CA HIS A 162 -13.28 -3.74 6.98
C HIS A 162 -14.43 -3.96 5.98
N ALA A 163 -15.66 -3.56 6.34
CA ALA A 163 -16.82 -3.71 5.47
C ALA A 163 -16.69 -2.90 4.16
N LYS A 164 -16.16 -1.67 4.25
CA LYS A 164 -15.94 -0.81 3.08
C LYS A 164 -14.84 -1.37 2.18
N ILE A 165 -13.71 -1.81 2.76
CA ILE A 165 -12.64 -2.47 2.03
C ILE A 165 -13.16 -3.74 1.34
N ALA A 166 -13.90 -4.60 2.07
CA ALA A 166 -14.48 -5.83 1.52
C ALA A 166 -15.43 -5.54 0.33
N ALA A 167 -16.25 -4.48 0.43
CA ALA A 167 -17.14 -4.07 -0.65
C ALA A 167 -16.35 -3.62 -1.91
N ILE A 168 -15.25 -2.88 -1.72
CA ILE A 168 -14.39 -2.42 -2.82
C ILE A 168 -13.69 -3.63 -3.47
N LEU A 169 -13.08 -4.52 -2.67
CA LEU A 169 -12.40 -5.73 -3.17
C LEU A 169 -13.37 -6.63 -3.95
N ARG A 170 -14.59 -6.84 -3.41
CA ARG A 170 -15.62 -7.63 -4.10
C ARG A 170 -16.05 -6.99 -5.44
N ARG A 171 -16.23 -5.67 -5.50
CA ARG A 171 -16.52 -4.96 -6.76
C ARG A 171 -15.37 -5.08 -7.76
N GLY A 172 -14.14 -5.17 -7.26
CA GLY A 172 -12.95 -5.42 -8.07
C GLY A 172 -12.77 -6.88 -8.52
N GLY A 173 -13.74 -7.77 -8.20
CA GLY A 173 -13.77 -9.16 -8.64
C GLY A 173 -13.08 -10.14 -7.69
N PHE A 174 -12.66 -9.72 -6.49
CA PHE A 174 -12.14 -10.65 -5.48
C PHE A 174 -13.28 -11.34 -4.73
N GLU A 175 -13.15 -12.65 -4.52
CA GLU A 175 -14.13 -13.43 -3.77
C GLU A 175 -14.04 -13.18 -2.26
N ALA A 176 -15.19 -13.07 -1.58
CA ALA A 176 -15.23 -12.84 -0.13
C ALA A 176 -14.54 -13.97 0.65
N SER A 177 -14.65 -15.22 0.20
CA SER A 177 -14.00 -16.40 0.77
C SER A 177 -12.48 -16.37 0.68
N GLN A 178 -11.93 -15.59 -0.26
CA GLN A 178 -10.51 -15.42 -0.52
C GLN A 178 -9.95 -14.10 0.10
N THR A 179 -10.77 -13.40 0.89
CA THR A 179 -10.39 -12.12 1.50
C THR A 179 -10.27 -12.28 3.01
N ARG A 180 -9.16 -11.77 3.57
CA ARG A 180 -8.89 -11.79 5.01
C ARG A 180 -8.57 -10.39 5.50
N PHE A 181 -8.88 -10.13 6.77
CA PHE A 181 -8.68 -8.84 7.43
C PHE A 181 -8.09 -9.01 8.82
N GLY A 182 -7.44 -7.99 9.31
CA GLY A 182 -7.02 -7.89 10.70
C GLY A 182 -6.54 -6.51 11.06
N TYR A 183 -6.16 -6.36 12.32
CA TYR A 183 -5.60 -5.15 12.87
C TYR A 183 -4.15 -5.36 13.26
N PHE A 184 -3.39 -4.26 13.33
CA PHE A 184 -2.04 -4.22 13.88
C PHE A 184 -1.77 -2.85 14.52
N GLU A 185 -0.62 -2.68 15.14
CA GLU A 185 -0.26 -1.43 15.85
C GLU A 185 -1.35 -0.97 16.85
N LEU A 186 -1.68 -1.81 17.81
CA LEU A 186 -2.72 -1.54 18.83
C LEU A 186 -4.09 -1.20 18.20
N PHE A 187 -4.45 -1.90 17.12
CA PHE A 187 -5.68 -1.70 16.34
C PHE A 187 -5.77 -0.36 15.59
N MET A 188 -4.69 0.43 15.55
CA MET A 188 -4.67 1.71 14.83
C MET A 188 -4.65 1.54 13.32
N ASN A 189 -4.19 0.42 12.83
CA ASN A 189 -4.13 0.12 11.40
C ASN A 189 -4.84 -1.19 11.07
N VAL A 190 -5.40 -1.22 9.87
CA VAL A 190 -6.04 -2.40 9.25
C VAL A 190 -5.11 -2.96 8.19
N TRP A 191 -5.03 -4.27 8.10
CA TRP A 191 -4.53 -4.95 6.92
C TRP A 191 -5.65 -5.76 6.26
N ALA A 192 -5.57 -5.91 4.94
CA ALA A 192 -6.40 -6.84 4.21
C ALA A 192 -5.56 -7.62 3.19
N THR A 193 -5.95 -8.86 2.94
CA THR A 193 -5.43 -9.67 1.83
C THR A 193 -6.58 -10.15 0.97
N ALA A 194 -6.35 -10.23 -0.34
CA ALA A 194 -7.31 -10.79 -1.30
C ALA A 194 -6.56 -11.64 -2.32
N THR A 195 -6.98 -12.90 -2.51
CA THR A 195 -6.38 -13.82 -3.47
C THR A 195 -7.19 -13.86 -4.76
N LYS A 196 -6.52 -13.87 -5.92
CA LYS A 196 -7.13 -14.01 -7.26
C LYS A 196 -7.56 -15.43 -7.54
#